data_73337f4a0f9c49090046e1ebb65fd883
#
_entry.id   73337f4a0f9c49090046e1ebb65fd883
#
_cell.length_a   1.000
_cell.length_b   1.000
_cell.length_c   1.000
_cell.angle_alpha   90.00
_cell.angle_beta   90.00
_cell.angle_gamma   90.00
#
_symmetry.space_group_name_H-M   'P 1'
#
loop_
_entity.id
_entity.type
_entity.pdbx_description
1 polymer ?
#
loop_
_entity_poly.entity_id
_entity_poly.type
_entity_poly.pdbx_seq_one_letter_code
_entity_poly.pdbx_strand_id
1 'polypeptide(L)'
;MFINKSKDGLNNVCGRKVPALRKSMKPKVSQRALAQKLQVAGLDVDKNAVQRIESGQRFVTDIELVVLAKVLNVSIETLLAND
;
A
#
# COMPACT_ATOMS: atom_id res chain seq x y z
N MET A 1 -2.06 -23.45 14.84
CA MET A 1 -2.29 -22.00 15.05
C MET A 1 -2.29 -21.27 13.71
N PHE A 2 -3.21 -20.39 13.53
CA PHE A 2 -3.29 -19.60 12.32
C PHE A 2 -2.42 -18.35 12.46
N ILE A 3 -1.50 -18.15 11.52
CA ILE A 3 -0.61 -17.00 11.53
C ILE A 3 -0.92 -16.15 10.30
N ASN A 4 -1.30 -14.89 10.52
CA ASN A 4 -1.70 -13.97 9.47
C ASN A 4 -0.63 -12.92 9.23
N LYS A 5 0.62 -13.38 9.05
CA LYS A 5 1.76 -12.50 8.84
C LYS A 5 2.59 -12.96 7.66
N SER A 6 3.32 -12.03 7.06
CA SER A 6 4.27 -12.34 5.99
C SER A 6 5.47 -13.10 6.55
N LYS A 7 6.32 -13.60 5.67
CA LYS A 7 7.58 -14.26 6.01
C LYS A 7 8.41 -13.46 7.00
N ASP A 8 8.42 -12.13 6.84
CA ASP A 8 9.23 -11.23 7.65
C ASP A 8 8.52 -10.79 8.92
N GLY A 9 7.39 -11.41 9.26
CA GLY A 9 6.60 -11.03 10.43
C GLY A 9 5.78 -9.76 10.25
N LEU A 10 5.68 -9.25 9.04
CA LEU A 10 4.90 -8.05 8.74
C LEU A 10 3.43 -8.40 8.50
N ASN A 11 2.57 -7.42 8.66
CA ASN A 11 1.13 -7.61 8.54
C ASN A 11 0.61 -7.39 7.12
N ASN A 12 1.48 -7.06 6.17
CA ASN A 12 1.15 -7.01 4.76
C ASN A 12 2.40 -7.26 3.92
N VAL A 13 2.21 -7.60 2.66
CA VAL A 13 3.31 -7.84 1.72
C VAL A 13 3.55 -6.63 0.81
N CYS A 14 2.47 -5.91 0.49
CA CYS A 14 2.52 -4.84 -0.50
C CYS A 14 3.23 -3.58 -0.03
N GLY A 15 3.26 -3.33 1.27
CA GLY A 15 3.68 -2.04 1.83
C GLY A 15 5.09 -1.64 1.46
N ARG A 16 6.00 -2.60 1.41
CA ARG A 16 7.41 -2.30 1.09
C ARG A 16 7.59 -1.80 -0.35
N LYS A 17 6.65 -2.08 -1.22
CA LYS A 17 6.71 -1.60 -2.61
C LYS A 17 6.11 -0.22 -2.80
N VAL A 18 5.27 0.20 -1.88
CA VAL A 18 4.54 1.46 -1.99
C VAL A 18 5.47 2.67 -2.08
N PRO A 19 6.52 2.80 -1.23
CA PRO A 19 7.38 3.98 -1.32
C PRO A 19 8.06 4.11 -2.68
N ALA A 20 8.59 3.02 -3.23
CA ALA A 20 9.25 3.06 -4.53
C ALA A 20 8.27 3.44 -5.63
N LEU A 21 7.06 2.87 -5.60
CA LEU A 21 6.04 3.15 -6.59
C LEU A 21 5.56 4.60 -6.51
N ARG A 22 5.33 5.13 -5.28
CA ARG A 22 4.97 6.53 -5.11
C ARG A 22 6.02 7.46 -5.72
N LYS A 23 7.28 7.18 -5.39
CA LYS A 23 8.40 8.03 -5.80
C LYS A 23 8.67 7.96 -7.29
N SER A 24 8.25 6.89 -7.95
CA SER A 24 8.41 6.75 -9.40
C SER A 24 7.32 7.44 -10.19
N MET A 25 6.25 7.88 -9.55
CA MET A 25 5.19 8.62 -10.24
C MET A 25 5.68 10.01 -10.63
N LYS A 26 5.08 10.58 -11.66
CA LYS A 26 5.46 11.91 -12.16
C LYS A 26 4.23 12.81 -12.18
N PRO A 27 4.21 13.83 -11.30
CA PRO A 27 5.21 14.14 -10.28
C PRO A 27 5.22 13.09 -9.15
N LYS A 28 6.30 13.06 -8.37
CA LYS A 28 6.42 12.16 -7.23
C LYS A 28 5.26 12.38 -6.26
N VAL A 29 4.78 11.29 -5.68
CA VAL A 29 3.64 11.32 -4.78
C VAL A 29 4.13 11.09 -3.34
N SER A 30 3.86 12.07 -2.46
CA SER A 30 4.17 11.93 -1.03
C SER A 30 3.18 10.98 -0.36
N GLN A 31 3.48 10.60 0.89
CA GLN A 31 2.53 9.80 1.68
C GLN A 31 1.19 10.53 1.85
N ARG A 32 1.24 11.85 2.09
CA ARG A 32 0.02 12.64 2.22
C ARG A 32 -0.75 12.68 0.90
N ALA A 33 -0.06 12.88 -0.20
CA ALA A 33 -0.69 12.92 -1.52
C ALA A 33 -1.30 11.56 -1.86
N LEU A 34 -0.62 10.47 -1.52
CA LEU A 34 -1.18 9.14 -1.73
C LEU A 34 -2.44 8.93 -0.90
N ALA A 35 -2.42 9.37 0.37
CA ALA A 35 -3.62 9.28 1.22
C ALA A 35 -4.79 10.03 0.59
N GLN A 36 -4.55 11.23 0.05
CA GLN A 36 -5.58 12.01 -0.62
C GLN A 36 -6.14 11.27 -1.84
N LYS A 37 -5.27 10.68 -2.65
CA LYS A 37 -5.70 9.91 -3.84
C LYS A 37 -6.54 8.70 -3.43
N LEU A 38 -6.15 8.02 -2.34
CA LEU A 38 -6.89 6.88 -1.83
C LEU A 38 -8.28 7.30 -1.31
N GLN A 39 -8.34 8.44 -0.62
CA GLN A 39 -9.62 8.98 -0.13
C GLN A 39 -10.55 9.31 -1.28
N VAL A 40 -10.04 9.92 -2.34
CA VAL A 40 -10.83 10.22 -3.54
C VAL A 40 -11.33 8.92 -4.16
N ALA A 41 -10.55 7.85 -4.09
CA ALA A 41 -10.93 6.55 -4.62
C ALA A 41 -11.87 5.77 -3.70
N GLY A 42 -12.22 6.32 -2.54
CA GLY A 42 -13.21 5.73 -1.65
C GLY A 42 -12.65 5.03 -0.41
N LEU A 43 -11.34 5.10 -0.17
CA LEU A 43 -10.75 4.53 1.05
C LEU A 43 -10.59 5.59 2.12
N ASP A 44 -11.02 5.27 3.33
CA ASP A 44 -10.90 6.18 4.47
C ASP A 44 -9.56 5.95 5.17
N VAL A 45 -8.49 6.44 4.54
CA VAL A 45 -7.13 6.32 5.06
C VAL A 45 -6.45 7.68 5.07
N ASP A 46 -5.71 7.95 6.15
CA ASP A 46 -4.94 9.19 6.27
C ASP A 46 -3.45 8.91 6.03
N LYS A 47 -2.63 9.94 6.15
CA LYS A 47 -1.18 9.82 6.01
C LYS A 47 -0.60 8.79 6.97
N ASN A 48 -1.10 8.74 8.21
CA ASN A 48 -0.60 7.79 9.20
C ASN A 48 -0.92 6.36 8.82
N ALA A 49 -2.09 6.13 8.22
CA ALA A 49 -2.45 4.80 7.71
C ALA A 49 -1.51 4.38 6.58
N VAL A 50 -1.19 5.31 5.67
CA VAL A 50 -0.24 5.03 4.59
C VAL A 50 1.13 4.68 5.17
N GLN A 51 1.59 5.43 6.16
CA GLN A 51 2.86 5.17 6.82
C GLN A 51 2.90 3.76 7.43
N ARG A 52 1.83 3.34 8.09
CA ARG A 52 1.75 2.00 8.69
C ARG A 52 1.66 0.91 7.64
N ILE A 53 1.04 1.18 6.51
CA ILE A 53 1.06 0.24 5.38
C ILE A 53 2.50 0.06 4.90
N GLU A 54 3.23 1.16 4.69
CA GLU A 54 4.60 1.12 4.18
C GLU A 54 5.56 0.44 5.14
N SER A 55 5.35 0.59 6.44
CA SER A 55 6.19 -0.05 7.46
C SER A 55 5.79 -1.50 7.72
N GLY A 56 4.68 -1.96 7.16
CA GLY A 56 4.21 -3.32 7.35
C GLY A 56 3.42 -3.54 8.63
N GLN A 57 3.11 -2.49 9.37
CA GLN A 57 2.38 -2.60 10.65
C GLN A 57 0.89 -2.81 10.46
N ARG A 58 0.32 -2.34 9.36
CA ARG A 58 -1.12 -2.35 9.13
C ARG A 58 -1.50 -3.49 8.19
N PHE A 59 -2.53 -4.23 8.53
CA PHE A 59 -3.12 -5.19 7.60
C PHE A 59 -3.75 -4.43 6.43
N VAL A 60 -3.65 -5.02 5.25
CA VAL A 60 -4.26 -4.46 4.03
C VAL A 60 -5.27 -5.47 3.53
N THR A 61 -6.52 -5.04 3.44
CA THR A 61 -7.60 -5.91 2.96
C THR A 61 -7.52 -6.04 1.44
N ASP A 62 -8.21 -7.04 0.89
CA ASP A 62 -8.26 -7.23 -0.56
C ASP A 62 -8.90 -6.03 -1.25
N ILE A 63 -9.92 -5.41 -0.65
CA ILE A 63 -10.54 -4.21 -1.19
C ILE A 63 -9.53 -3.06 -1.26
N GLU A 64 -8.77 -2.88 -0.18
CA GLU A 64 -7.73 -1.85 -0.13
C GLU A 64 -6.63 -2.11 -1.15
N LEU A 65 -6.26 -3.36 -1.33
CA LEU A 65 -5.23 -3.74 -2.28
C LEU A 65 -5.63 -3.39 -3.71
N VAL A 66 -6.87 -3.63 -4.08
CA VAL A 66 -7.39 -3.29 -5.40
C VAL A 66 -7.29 -1.79 -5.65
N VAL A 67 -7.69 -0.99 -4.65
CA VAL A 67 -7.65 0.48 -4.77
C VAL A 67 -6.20 0.99 -4.83
N LEU A 68 -5.32 0.42 -4.00
CA LEU A 68 -3.89 0.77 -4.05
C LEU A 68 -3.30 0.53 -5.44
N ALA A 69 -3.58 -0.63 -6.02
CA ALA A 69 -3.09 -0.96 -7.35
C ALA A 69 -3.57 0.04 -8.39
N LYS A 70 -4.84 0.39 -8.33
CA LYS A 70 -5.43 1.38 -9.24
C LYS A 70 -4.77 2.74 -9.11
N VAL A 71 -4.65 3.24 -7.88
CA VAL A 71 -4.10 4.57 -7.61
C VAL A 71 -2.63 4.64 -8.00
N LEU A 72 -1.87 3.58 -7.74
CA LEU A 72 -0.46 3.50 -8.09
C LEU A 72 -0.24 3.11 -9.56
N ASN A 73 -1.31 2.78 -10.26
CA ASN A 73 -1.30 2.41 -11.68
C ASN A 73 -0.40 1.20 -11.95
N VAL A 74 -0.54 0.18 -11.12
CA VAL A 74 0.19 -1.08 -11.26
C VAL A 74 -0.79 -2.24 -11.10
N SER A 75 -0.35 -3.44 -11.46
CA SER A 75 -1.14 -4.65 -11.23
C SER A 75 -1.06 -5.06 -9.76
N ILE A 76 -2.06 -5.82 -9.31
CA ILE A 76 -2.02 -6.41 -7.98
C ILE A 76 -0.81 -7.32 -7.83
N GLU A 77 -0.47 -8.05 -8.89
CA GLU A 77 0.69 -8.93 -8.91
C GLU A 77 1.98 -8.16 -8.62
N THR A 78 2.11 -6.96 -9.19
CA THR A 78 3.26 -6.09 -8.92
C THR A 78 3.35 -5.75 -7.43
N LEU A 79 2.21 -5.41 -6.81
CA LEU A 79 2.18 -5.10 -5.38
C LEU A 79 2.52 -6.28 -4.50
N LEU A 80 2.15 -7.48 -4.93
CA LEU A 80 2.35 -8.69 -4.14
C LEU A 80 3.63 -9.44 -4.49
N ALA A 81 4.36 -8.99 -5.49
CA ALA A 81 5.59 -9.67 -5.91
C ALA A 81 6.59 -9.73 -4.76
N ASN A 82 7.18 -10.90 -4.58
CA ASN A 82 8.09 -11.18 -3.47
C ASN A 82 9.51 -11.32 -4.02
N ASP A 83 10.03 -10.22 -4.53
CA ASP A 83 11.37 -10.17 -5.11
C ASP A 83 12.40 -9.55 -4.19
#